data_2ade9af066f2c8882b9b34b66409169d
#
_entry.id   2ade9af066f2c8882b9b34b66409169d
#
_cell.length_a   1.000
_cell.length_b   1.000
_cell.length_c   1.000
_cell.angle_alpha   90.00
_cell.angle_beta   90.00
_cell.angle_gamma   90.00
#
_symmetry.space_group_name_H-M   'P 1'
#
loop_
_entity.id
_entity.type
_entity.pdbx_description
1 polymer ?
#
loop_
_entity_poly.entity_id
_entity_poly.type
_entity_poly.pdbx_seq_one_letter_code
_entity_poly.pdbx_strand_id
1 'polypeptide(L)'
;DKYGYETHTLDILDKFNPTYLTDIMEWDYKQFPPGYFYIIWASPNCKDYSALNFLSKKIKDLTESNNLILRVLEIIEYYNPKYWYMENPQTGKLKDQEFMVGLPFNDIDYCKYGYDYRKRTRIWNNNENWNGKILCKKDNYCSHRKENTKHINFRWITRGPGVVSRWEQRISIPPELMEEIIVSSV
;
A
#
# COMPACT_ATOMS: atom_id res chain seq x y z
N ASP A 1 6.58 10.03 16.77
CA ASP A 1 7.57 9.24 16.05
C ASP A 1 8.93 9.94 15.99
N LYS A 2 9.95 9.32 15.36
CA LYS A 2 11.31 9.88 15.27
C LYS A 2 11.42 11.17 14.42
N TYR A 3 10.38 11.51 13.67
CA TYR A 3 10.30 12.70 12.82
C TYR A 3 9.42 13.80 13.42
N GLY A 4 8.87 13.59 14.62
CA GLY A 4 8.02 14.55 15.31
C GLY A 4 6.58 14.64 14.79
N TYR A 5 6.13 13.68 13.97
CA TYR A 5 4.73 13.61 13.53
C TYR A 5 3.84 12.96 14.58
N GLU A 6 2.69 13.56 14.82
CA GLU A 6 1.57 12.89 15.43
C GLU A 6 0.92 11.95 14.41
N THR A 7 0.67 10.70 14.81
CA THR A 7 0.18 9.67 13.90
C THR A 7 -1.21 9.23 14.31
N HIS A 8 -2.17 9.33 13.41
CA HIS A 8 -3.51 8.80 13.53
C HIS A 8 -3.65 7.57 12.65
N THR A 9 -4.15 6.48 13.21
CA THR A 9 -4.34 5.22 12.49
C THR A 9 -5.79 4.78 12.56
N LEU A 10 -6.29 4.22 11.44
CA LEU A 10 -7.64 3.68 11.34
C LEU A 10 -7.58 2.26 10.78
N ASP A 11 -8.18 1.33 11.46
CA ASP A 11 -8.35 -0.06 11.01
C ASP A 11 -9.62 -0.66 11.65
N ILE A 12 -10.20 -1.64 10.96
CA ILE A 12 -11.34 -2.42 11.47
C ILE A 12 -10.88 -3.55 12.41
N LEU A 13 -9.59 -3.85 12.44
CA LEU A 13 -9.02 -4.96 13.19
C LEU A 13 -8.31 -4.44 14.46
N ASP A 14 -8.86 -4.77 15.62
CA ASP A 14 -8.32 -4.41 16.93
C ASP A 14 -6.85 -4.86 17.16
N LYS A 15 -6.46 -5.97 16.58
CA LYS A 15 -5.10 -6.51 16.72
C LYS A 15 -3.98 -5.56 16.27
N PHE A 16 -4.27 -4.53 15.49
CA PHE A 16 -3.32 -3.51 15.08
C PHE A 16 -3.29 -2.30 16.03
N ASN A 17 -4.12 -2.33 17.07
CA ASN A 17 -4.25 -1.26 18.06
C ASN A 17 -4.33 0.14 17.38
N PRO A 18 -5.29 0.35 16.47
CA PRO A 18 -5.42 1.63 15.78
C PRO A 18 -5.95 2.73 16.70
N THR A 19 -5.66 3.99 16.37
CA THR A 19 -6.26 5.16 17.06
C THR A 19 -7.78 5.15 16.93
N TYR A 20 -8.28 4.76 15.75
CA TYR A 20 -9.71 4.62 15.46
C TYR A 20 -9.99 3.18 15.03
N LEU A 21 -10.62 2.42 15.95
CA LEU A 21 -11.08 1.06 15.68
C LEU A 21 -12.48 1.13 15.07
N THR A 22 -12.57 1.28 13.76
CA THR A 22 -13.86 1.42 13.05
C THR A 22 -13.70 1.09 11.56
N ASP A 23 -14.84 0.87 10.90
CA ASP A 23 -14.87 0.80 9.43
C ASP A 23 -14.71 2.22 8.87
N ILE A 24 -13.87 2.35 7.83
CA ILE A 24 -13.67 3.64 7.13
C ILE A 24 -14.96 4.17 6.50
N MET A 25 -15.92 3.30 6.18
CA MET A 25 -17.22 3.68 5.66
C MET A 25 -18.07 4.39 6.72
N GLU A 26 -17.89 4.02 8.00
CA GLU A 26 -18.63 4.56 9.16
C GLU A 26 -17.85 5.69 9.88
N TRP A 27 -16.57 5.83 9.56
CA TRP A 27 -15.73 6.83 10.23
C TRP A 27 -16.15 8.25 9.87
N ASP A 28 -16.41 9.06 10.90
CA ASP A 28 -16.63 10.50 10.74
C ASP A 28 -15.31 11.21 10.47
N TYR A 29 -14.90 11.23 9.20
CA TYR A 29 -13.67 11.91 8.81
C TYR A 29 -13.78 13.44 8.86
N LYS A 30 -15.00 14.00 8.98
CA LYS A 30 -15.21 15.45 9.09
C LYS A 30 -15.01 15.99 10.50
N GLN A 31 -14.71 15.13 11.48
CA GLN A 31 -14.35 15.55 12.84
C GLN A 31 -13.09 16.41 12.90
N PHE A 32 -12.24 16.36 11.87
CA PHE A 32 -11.09 17.25 11.71
C PHE A 32 -11.28 18.17 10.50
N PRO A 33 -10.76 19.42 10.53
CA PRO A 33 -10.91 20.35 9.41
C PRO A 33 -10.05 19.95 8.21
N PRO A 34 -10.38 20.43 7.00
CA PRO A 34 -9.49 20.35 5.85
C PRO A 34 -8.08 20.88 6.17
N GLY A 35 -7.06 20.23 5.63
CA GLY A 35 -5.64 20.57 5.89
C GLY A 35 -5.09 20.08 7.23
N TYR A 36 -5.87 19.36 8.04
CA TYR A 36 -5.41 18.85 9.34
C TYR A 36 -4.27 17.85 9.19
N PHE A 37 -4.35 16.92 8.24
CA PHE A 37 -3.31 15.94 7.99
C PHE A 37 -2.33 16.43 6.94
N TYR A 38 -1.04 16.41 7.27
CA TYR A 38 0.03 16.78 6.35
C TYR A 38 0.34 15.67 5.33
N ILE A 39 0.32 14.41 5.80
CA ILE A 39 0.52 13.21 5.00
C ILE A 39 -0.63 12.25 5.27
N ILE A 40 -1.20 11.66 4.21
CA ILE A 40 -2.15 10.56 4.30
C ILE A 40 -1.56 9.35 3.59
N TRP A 41 -1.51 8.21 4.29
CA TRP A 41 -1.18 6.91 3.72
C TRP A 41 -2.41 5.99 3.78
N ALA A 42 -2.75 5.35 2.67
CA ALA A 42 -3.83 4.37 2.59
C ALA A 42 -3.35 3.06 1.96
N SER A 43 -3.72 1.93 2.59
CA SER A 43 -3.47 0.58 2.06
C SER A 43 -4.78 -0.21 2.06
N PRO A 44 -5.75 0.15 1.19
CA PRO A 44 -7.05 -0.49 1.16
C PRO A 44 -6.95 -1.96 0.73
N ASN A 45 -7.94 -2.76 1.16
CA ASN A 45 -7.95 -4.19 0.91
C ASN A 45 -7.87 -4.52 -0.59
N CYS A 46 -6.84 -5.30 -0.97
CA CYS A 46 -6.55 -5.69 -2.35
C CYS A 46 -7.17 -7.04 -2.78
N LYS A 47 -7.86 -7.74 -1.86
CA LYS A 47 -8.31 -9.13 -2.08
C LYS A 47 -9.18 -9.25 -3.33
N ASP A 48 -10.08 -8.33 -3.54
CA ASP A 48 -11.06 -8.40 -4.61
C ASP A 48 -10.49 -8.03 -5.97
N TYR A 49 -9.46 -7.20 -5.99
CA TYR A 49 -8.72 -6.84 -7.20
C TYR A 49 -7.64 -7.85 -7.59
N SER A 50 -7.43 -8.91 -6.79
CA SER A 50 -6.37 -9.88 -7.08
C SER A 50 -6.55 -10.55 -8.44
N ALA A 51 -5.47 -10.60 -9.23
CA ALA A 51 -5.48 -11.26 -10.54
C ALA A 51 -5.93 -12.73 -10.48
N LEU A 52 -5.70 -13.42 -9.36
CA LEU A 52 -6.14 -14.80 -9.15
C LEU A 52 -7.67 -14.93 -9.14
N ASN A 53 -8.39 -13.90 -8.70
CA ASN A 53 -9.86 -13.92 -8.69
C ASN A 53 -10.44 -13.80 -10.11
N PHE A 54 -9.68 -13.23 -11.06
CA PHE A 54 -10.10 -13.06 -12.45
C PHE A 54 -9.74 -14.26 -13.35
N LEU A 55 -8.99 -15.24 -12.82
CA LEU A 55 -8.78 -16.53 -13.49
C LEU A 55 -10.02 -17.44 -13.38
N SER A 56 -10.91 -17.19 -12.44
CA SER A 56 -12.20 -17.85 -12.37
C SER A 56 -13.14 -17.23 -13.43
N LYS A 57 -13.91 -18.06 -14.15
CA LYS A 57 -14.90 -17.59 -15.15
C LYS A 57 -16.08 -16.80 -14.55
N LYS A 58 -16.11 -16.58 -13.24
CA LYS A 58 -17.16 -15.79 -12.57
C LYS A 58 -16.79 -14.31 -12.62
N ILE A 59 -17.67 -13.53 -13.20
CA ILE A 59 -17.61 -12.05 -13.09
C ILE A 59 -17.76 -11.74 -11.60
N LYS A 60 -16.76 -11.05 -11.04
CA LYS A 60 -16.80 -10.63 -9.64
C LYS A 60 -17.45 -9.26 -9.56
N ASP A 61 -18.41 -9.13 -8.66
CA ASP A 61 -18.95 -7.84 -8.26
C ASP A 61 -17.87 -7.10 -7.44
N LEU A 62 -17.47 -5.93 -7.90
CA LEU A 62 -16.48 -5.07 -7.26
C LEU A 62 -17.10 -3.87 -6.56
N THR A 63 -18.45 -3.79 -6.49
CA THR A 63 -19.15 -2.61 -5.98
C THR A 63 -18.68 -2.20 -4.58
N GLU A 64 -18.66 -3.15 -3.63
CA GLU A 64 -18.20 -2.86 -2.25
C GLU A 64 -16.73 -2.42 -2.21
N SER A 65 -15.87 -3.12 -2.95
CA SER A 65 -14.44 -2.79 -3.01
C SER A 65 -14.19 -1.45 -3.67
N ASN A 66 -14.95 -1.11 -4.73
CA ASN A 66 -14.88 0.18 -5.38
C ASN A 66 -15.36 1.30 -4.46
N ASN A 67 -16.46 1.11 -3.72
CA ASN A 67 -16.97 2.07 -2.75
C ASN A 67 -15.93 2.37 -1.66
N LEU A 68 -15.20 1.35 -1.19
CA LEU A 68 -14.12 1.54 -0.21
C LEU A 68 -12.99 2.42 -0.78
N ILE A 69 -12.58 2.21 -2.02
CA ILE A 69 -11.54 3.05 -2.66
C ILE A 69 -12.05 4.46 -2.88
N LEU A 70 -13.29 4.62 -3.37
CA LEU A 70 -13.92 5.93 -3.55
C LEU A 70 -13.99 6.69 -2.23
N ARG A 71 -14.29 5.98 -1.11
CA ARG A 71 -14.26 6.58 0.23
C ARG A 71 -12.86 7.06 0.62
N VAL A 72 -11.81 6.30 0.32
CA VAL A 72 -10.42 6.74 0.54
C VAL A 72 -10.12 8.02 -0.26
N LEU A 73 -10.50 8.05 -1.54
CA LEU A 73 -10.28 9.23 -2.39
C LEU A 73 -11.08 10.44 -1.90
N GLU A 74 -12.33 10.26 -1.46
CA GLU A 74 -13.16 11.30 -0.84
C GLU A 74 -12.50 11.91 0.39
N ILE A 75 -11.93 11.07 1.25
CA ILE A 75 -11.21 11.50 2.46
C ILE A 75 -9.96 12.30 2.09
N ILE A 76 -9.19 11.83 1.10
CA ILE A 76 -8.00 12.53 0.60
C ILE A 76 -8.40 13.90 0.02
N GLU A 77 -9.46 13.95 -0.79
CA GLU A 77 -9.97 15.19 -1.37
C GLU A 77 -10.44 16.17 -0.28
N TYR A 78 -11.20 15.70 0.72
CA TYR A 78 -11.67 16.53 1.81
C TYR A 78 -10.53 17.15 2.63
N TYR A 79 -9.55 16.34 3.01
CA TYR A 79 -8.44 16.84 3.81
C TYR A 79 -7.44 17.65 3.01
N ASN A 80 -7.35 17.45 1.71
CA ASN A 80 -6.39 18.11 0.83
C ASN A 80 -4.97 18.15 1.44
N PRO A 81 -4.40 17.00 1.83
CA PRO A 81 -3.09 16.94 2.48
C PRO A 81 -1.99 17.41 1.53
N LYS A 82 -0.87 17.87 2.06
CA LYS A 82 0.27 18.22 1.22
C LYS A 82 0.74 17.02 0.41
N TYR A 83 0.77 15.84 1.04
CA TYR A 83 1.12 14.58 0.37
C TYR A 83 0.12 13.48 0.71
N TRP A 84 -0.22 12.68 -0.29
CA TRP A 84 -0.99 11.47 -0.08
C TRP A 84 -0.41 10.31 -0.86
N TYR A 85 -0.59 9.11 -0.34
CA TYR A 85 -0.11 7.86 -0.91
C TYR A 85 -1.18 6.78 -0.74
N MET A 86 -1.44 6.02 -1.81
CA MET A 86 -2.33 4.87 -1.75
C MET A 86 -1.66 3.66 -2.38
N GLU A 87 -1.52 2.60 -1.59
CA GLU A 87 -0.82 1.36 -1.94
C GLU A 87 -1.78 0.28 -2.40
N ASN A 88 -1.44 -0.42 -3.50
CA ASN A 88 -2.08 -1.68 -3.85
C ASN A 88 -1.15 -2.51 -4.77
N PRO A 89 -1.27 -3.86 -4.80
CA PRO A 89 -0.48 -4.68 -5.71
C PRO A 89 -0.67 -4.26 -7.17
N GLN A 90 0.43 -3.98 -7.86
CA GLN A 90 0.45 -3.54 -9.27
C GLN A 90 -0.19 -4.57 -10.21
N THR A 91 -0.13 -5.86 -9.87
CA THR A 91 -0.74 -6.95 -10.64
C THR A 91 -2.26 -7.04 -10.47
N GLY A 92 -2.83 -6.28 -9.52
CA GLY A 92 -4.27 -6.21 -9.28
C GLY A 92 -5.02 -5.39 -10.32
N LYS A 93 -6.35 -5.51 -10.32
CA LYS A 93 -7.26 -4.83 -11.24
C LYS A 93 -7.73 -3.46 -10.75
N LEU A 94 -7.26 -2.99 -9.60
CA LEU A 94 -7.61 -1.65 -9.12
C LEU A 94 -7.17 -0.57 -10.11
N LYS A 95 -5.97 -0.69 -10.67
CA LYS A 95 -5.43 0.26 -11.66
C LYS A 95 -6.26 0.38 -12.95
N ASP A 96 -7.11 -0.59 -13.22
CA ASP A 96 -7.96 -0.66 -14.42
C ASP A 96 -9.36 -0.05 -14.16
N GLN A 97 -9.64 0.39 -12.92
CA GLN A 97 -10.90 1.06 -12.58
C GLN A 97 -10.89 2.50 -13.08
N GLU A 98 -12.02 2.96 -13.62
CA GLU A 98 -12.18 4.26 -14.25
C GLU A 98 -11.74 5.42 -13.34
N PHE A 99 -12.11 5.36 -12.04
CA PHE A 99 -11.77 6.38 -11.05
C PHE A 99 -10.27 6.40 -10.65
N MET A 100 -9.48 5.42 -11.10
CA MET A 100 -8.03 5.37 -10.90
C MET A 100 -7.25 5.86 -12.12
N VAL A 101 -7.90 6.00 -13.27
CA VAL A 101 -7.25 6.43 -14.51
C VAL A 101 -6.83 7.90 -14.39
N GLY A 102 -5.58 8.19 -14.76
CA GLY A 102 -5.04 9.55 -14.70
C GLY A 102 -4.42 9.94 -13.36
N LEU A 103 -4.63 9.19 -12.28
CA LEU A 103 -3.94 9.45 -11.03
C LEU A 103 -2.43 9.16 -11.16
N PRO A 104 -1.56 10.06 -10.68
CA PRO A 104 -0.11 9.86 -10.73
C PRO A 104 0.29 8.69 -9.84
N PHE A 105 1.31 7.92 -10.25
CA PHE A 105 1.77 6.75 -9.52
C PHE A 105 3.23 6.41 -9.77
N ASN A 106 3.82 5.65 -8.85
CA ASN A 106 5.10 4.97 -9.00
C ASN A 106 4.93 3.48 -8.75
N ASP A 107 5.52 2.65 -9.59
CA ASP A 107 5.60 1.20 -9.36
C ASP A 107 6.93 0.87 -8.68
N ILE A 108 6.89 0.08 -7.61
CA ILE A 108 8.06 -0.34 -6.82
C ILE A 108 8.09 -1.85 -6.62
N ASP A 109 9.22 -2.38 -6.22
CA ASP A 109 9.38 -3.78 -5.81
C ASP A 109 9.87 -3.84 -4.35
N TYR A 110 9.13 -4.47 -3.44
CA TYR A 110 9.45 -4.54 -2.00
C TYR A 110 10.82 -5.15 -1.70
N CYS A 111 11.35 -6.01 -2.59
CA CYS A 111 12.70 -6.52 -2.46
C CYS A 111 13.80 -5.45 -2.61
N LYS A 112 13.48 -4.27 -3.11
CA LYS A 112 14.38 -3.12 -3.14
C LYS A 112 14.36 -2.33 -1.82
N TYR A 113 13.44 -2.68 -0.93
CA TYR A 113 13.22 -2.08 0.39
C TYR A 113 13.38 -3.11 1.52
N GLY A 114 14.32 -4.04 1.37
CA GLY A 114 14.72 -4.97 2.43
C GLY A 114 13.94 -6.28 2.54
N TYR A 115 12.91 -6.50 1.70
CA TYR A 115 12.17 -7.77 1.73
C TYR A 115 12.82 -8.84 0.88
N ASP A 116 12.81 -10.10 1.35
CA ASP A 116 13.40 -11.24 0.63
C ASP A 116 12.61 -11.67 -0.60
N TYR A 117 11.38 -11.23 -0.74
CA TYR A 117 10.50 -11.56 -1.85
C TYR A 117 10.12 -10.32 -2.66
N ARG A 118 9.85 -10.51 -3.94
CA ARG A 118 9.38 -9.45 -4.81
C ARG A 118 7.87 -9.33 -4.73
N LYS A 119 7.35 -8.27 -4.11
CA LYS A 119 5.96 -7.82 -4.24
C LYS A 119 6.00 -6.54 -5.08
N ARG A 120 5.58 -6.65 -6.35
CA ARG A 120 5.41 -5.45 -7.17
C ARG A 120 4.17 -4.72 -6.75
N THR A 121 4.34 -3.48 -6.38
CA THR A 121 3.34 -2.64 -5.74
C THR A 121 3.25 -1.33 -6.48
N ARG A 122 2.05 -0.85 -6.69
CA ARG A 122 1.77 0.49 -7.19
C ARG A 122 1.43 1.40 -6.02
N ILE A 123 2.03 2.57 -6.01
CA ILE A 123 1.72 3.64 -5.07
C ILE A 123 1.25 4.83 -5.87
N TRP A 124 -0.05 5.12 -5.81
CA TRP A 124 -0.59 6.37 -6.30
C TRP A 124 -0.25 7.46 -5.30
N ASN A 125 0.18 8.62 -5.78
CA ASN A 125 0.61 9.71 -4.91
C ASN A 125 0.69 11.03 -5.68
N ASN A 126 0.71 12.13 -4.95
CA ASN A 126 0.89 13.48 -5.50
C ASN A 126 2.29 14.07 -5.21
N ASN A 127 3.24 13.29 -4.72
CA ASN A 127 4.59 13.77 -4.42
C ASN A 127 5.49 13.63 -5.66
N GLU A 128 5.64 14.70 -6.43
CA GLU A 128 6.48 14.74 -7.63
C GLU A 128 7.98 14.54 -7.34
N ASN A 129 8.40 14.77 -6.10
CA ASN A 129 9.80 14.60 -5.67
C ASN A 129 10.14 13.15 -5.31
N TRP A 130 9.12 12.28 -5.17
CA TRP A 130 9.32 10.87 -4.84
C TRP A 130 9.11 9.97 -6.06
N ASN A 131 10.14 9.26 -6.47
CA ASN A 131 10.10 8.35 -7.62
C ASN A 131 10.23 6.86 -7.26
N GLY A 132 10.53 6.57 -5.99
CA GLY A 132 10.82 5.22 -5.53
C GLY A 132 12.13 4.65 -6.10
N LYS A 133 12.54 3.50 -5.59
CA LYS A 133 13.74 2.80 -6.07
C LYS A 133 13.48 2.12 -7.42
N ILE A 134 14.50 2.09 -8.29
CA ILE A 134 14.44 1.42 -9.60
C ILE A 134 13.99 -0.04 -9.44
N LEU A 135 13.04 -0.45 -10.27
CA LEU A 135 12.45 -1.80 -10.24
C LEU A 135 13.49 -2.90 -10.35
N CYS A 136 13.27 -4.01 -9.65
CA CYS A 136 14.10 -5.21 -9.72
C CYS A 136 13.88 -5.93 -11.06
N LYS A 137 14.78 -5.68 -12.02
CA LYS A 137 14.81 -6.26 -13.38
C LYS A 137 16.14 -6.94 -13.64
N LYS A 138 16.27 -7.60 -14.81
CA LYS A 138 17.46 -8.36 -15.21
C LYS A 138 18.77 -7.56 -15.07
N ASP A 139 18.71 -6.28 -15.36
CA ASP A 139 19.90 -5.40 -15.36
C ASP A 139 20.08 -4.64 -14.01
N ASN A 140 19.17 -4.84 -13.05
CA ASN A 140 19.21 -4.19 -11.75
C ASN A 140 18.57 -5.07 -10.68
N TYR A 141 19.21 -6.18 -10.35
CA TYR A 141 18.74 -7.07 -9.29
C TYR A 141 18.94 -6.46 -7.90
N CYS A 142 18.06 -6.84 -6.96
CA CYS A 142 18.28 -6.58 -5.55
C CYS A 142 19.29 -7.57 -4.95
N SER A 143 19.86 -7.25 -3.79
CA SER A 143 20.79 -8.11 -3.05
C SER A 143 20.19 -9.46 -2.61
N HIS A 144 18.85 -9.53 -2.48
CA HIS A 144 18.13 -10.75 -2.10
C HIS A 144 18.01 -11.79 -3.24
N ARG A 145 18.42 -11.44 -4.43
CA ARG A 145 18.42 -12.35 -5.57
C ARG A 145 19.84 -12.86 -5.80
N LYS A 146 20.05 -14.16 -5.63
CA LYS A 146 21.28 -14.83 -6.04
C LYS A 146 21.35 -14.87 -7.56
N GLU A 147 22.57 -14.79 -8.13
CA GLU A 147 22.79 -14.90 -9.57
C GLU A 147 22.03 -16.07 -10.17
N ASN A 148 21.35 -15.82 -11.30
CA ASN A 148 20.54 -16.79 -12.04
C ASN A 148 19.38 -17.46 -11.26
N THR A 149 19.01 -16.96 -10.09
CA THR A 149 17.87 -17.48 -9.31
C THR A 149 16.67 -16.53 -9.36
N LYS A 150 15.48 -17.08 -9.11
CA LYS A 150 14.28 -16.27 -8.85
C LYS A 150 14.30 -15.81 -7.40
N HIS A 151 13.60 -14.71 -7.10
CA HIS A 151 13.31 -14.36 -5.71
C HIS A 151 12.66 -15.54 -4.98
N ILE A 152 12.87 -15.62 -3.67
CA ILE A 152 12.16 -16.59 -2.85
C ILE A 152 10.66 -16.44 -3.14
N ASN A 153 10.02 -17.54 -3.52
CA ASN A 153 8.59 -17.53 -3.68
C ASN A 153 7.99 -17.30 -2.29
N PHE A 154 7.11 -16.35 -2.17
CA PHE A 154 6.40 -16.04 -0.92
C PHE A 154 5.81 -17.28 -0.22
N ARG A 155 5.45 -18.33 -0.96
CA ARG A 155 4.97 -19.60 -0.41
C ARG A 155 6.01 -20.36 0.42
N TRP A 156 7.31 -20.08 0.20
CA TRP A 156 8.44 -20.78 0.81
C TRP A 156 9.12 -19.99 1.92
N ILE A 157 8.59 -18.82 2.30
CA ILE A 157 9.08 -18.09 3.46
C ILE A 157 8.79 -18.94 4.69
N THR A 158 9.86 -19.52 5.24
CA THR A 158 9.79 -20.43 6.38
C THR A 158 9.47 -19.68 7.66
N ARG A 159 8.64 -20.26 8.50
CA ARG A 159 8.35 -19.76 9.84
C ARG A 159 9.57 -20.01 10.73
N GLY A 160 10.36 -18.98 11.01
CA GLY A 160 11.33 -19.00 12.13
C GLY A 160 10.68 -18.56 13.44
N PRO A 161 11.29 -18.82 14.61
CA PRO A 161 10.86 -18.23 15.86
C PRO A 161 10.82 -16.70 15.75
N GLY A 162 9.71 -16.07 16.12
CA GLY A 162 9.51 -14.62 16.01
C GLY A 162 9.10 -14.10 14.64
N VAL A 163 8.90 -14.96 13.64
CA VAL A 163 8.42 -14.56 12.32
C VAL A 163 6.91 -14.37 12.36
N VAL A 164 6.47 -13.17 11.99
CA VAL A 164 5.06 -12.82 11.77
C VAL A 164 4.37 -13.79 10.79
N SER A 165 3.08 -13.97 10.90
CA SER A 165 2.33 -14.88 10.04
C SER A 165 2.53 -14.52 8.55
N ARG A 166 2.39 -15.52 7.64
CA ARG A 166 2.45 -15.27 6.18
C ARG A 166 1.46 -14.20 5.75
N TRP A 167 0.33 -14.12 6.43
CA TRP A 167 -0.69 -13.11 6.13
C TRP A 167 -0.16 -11.72 6.51
N GLU A 168 0.39 -11.55 7.70
CA GLU A 168 0.96 -10.27 8.16
C GLU A 168 2.11 -9.80 7.27
N GLN A 169 2.97 -10.70 6.82
CA GLN A 169 4.02 -10.37 5.87
C GLN A 169 3.46 -9.87 4.52
N ARG A 170 2.31 -10.43 4.06
CA ARG A 170 1.70 -9.99 2.80
C ARG A 170 1.11 -8.59 2.87
N ILE A 171 0.60 -8.19 4.02
CA ILE A 171 -0.02 -6.89 4.23
C ILE A 171 0.95 -5.84 4.73
N SER A 172 2.10 -6.24 5.27
CA SER A 172 3.10 -5.31 5.80
C SER A 172 3.73 -4.47 4.69
N ILE A 173 4.07 -3.24 5.05
CA ILE A 173 4.80 -2.28 4.23
C ILE A 173 6.26 -2.29 4.69
N PRO A 174 7.26 -2.30 3.78
CA PRO A 174 8.65 -2.24 4.18
C PRO A 174 8.96 -0.96 4.98
N PRO A 175 9.60 -1.06 6.16
CA PRO A 175 9.98 0.12 6.94
C PRO A 175 10.86 1.12 6.15
N GLU A 176 11.80 0.62 5.34
CA GLU A 176 12.65 1.46 4.50
C GLU A 176 11.85 2.28 3.47
N LEU A 177 10.74 1.72 2.96
CA LEU A 177 9.85 2.44 2.06
C LEU A 177 9.14 3.58 2.79
N MET A 178 8.61 3.32 3.98
CA MET A 178 7.95 4.36 4.77
C MET A 178 8.92 5.46 5.17
N GLU A 179 10.16 5.11 5.52
CA GLU A 179 11.19 6.08 5.83
C GLU A 179 11.53 6.97 4.63
N GLU A 180 11.73 6.37 3.44
CA GLU A 180 12.00 7.11 2.20
C GLU A 180 10.85 8.07 1.85
N ILE A 181 9.60 7.62 2.00
CA ILE A 181 8.41 8.45 1.76
C ILE A 181 8.36 9.61 2.74
N ILE A 182 8.53 9.38 4.04
CA ILE A 182 8.52 10.44 5.04
C ILE A 182 9.62 11.47 4.77
N VAL A 183 10.84 11.01 4.51
CA VAL A 183 11.98 11.90 4.22
C VAL A 183 11.75 12.72 2.94
N SER A 184 11.15 12.14 1.91
CA SER A 184 10.83 12.86 0.66
C SER A 184 9.66 13.84 0.80
N SER A 185 8.92 13.77 1.90
CA SER A 185 7.76 14.62 2.20
C SER A 185 8.09 15.79 3.13
N VAL A 186 9.34 15.91 3.57
CA VAL A 186 9.85 17.02 4.39
C VAL A 186 10.54 18.05 3.50
#